data_ac82bfb43b76aac6704bb3c795379a72
#
_entry.id   ac82bfb43b76aac6704bb3c795379a72
#
_cell.length_a   1.000
_cell.length_b   1.000
_cell.length_c   1.000
_cell.angle_alpha   90.00
_cell.angle_beta   90.00
_cell.angle_gamma   90.00
#
_symmetry.space_group_name_H-M   'P 1'
#
loop_
_entity.id
_entity.type
_entity.pdbx_description
1 polymer ?
#
loop_
_entity_poly.entity_id
_entity_poly.type
_entity_poly.pdbx_seq_one_letter_code
_entity_poly.pdbx_strand_id
1 'polypeptide(L)'
;MSEEKKDYTQILKRARRRRKRARYLHYAGIGTVLLLLVLCVFFVWKKGGFPALSGNAGNVMIATGSNAEAENPDSEEAAALSVEAEAQDVHVEEAEKQAVVDSYQNLGLVQVSGYLNVRETPGADGNIIGKLEQNSACEILGTEGDWDHISSGGIEGYIHNQYVISGDEARKKALDYVTKMAIVETEKLNIRQEPVLDPANVVGQALANERYVVEEELEGWVKIPDGYISADYVTVGLALNEARKLDLKAMALNQYDN
;
A
#
# COMPACT_ATOMS: atom_id res chain seq x y z
N MET A 1 -10.95 -18.53 34.66
CA MET A 1 -11.15 -17.32 33.81
C MET A 1 -10.13 -16.20 34.04
N SER A 2 -9.24 -16.23 35.02
CA SER A 2 -8.26 -15.16 35.30
C SER A 2 -6.82 -15.44 34.81
N GLU A 3 -6.42 -16.69 34.63
CA GLU A 3 -5.07 -17.04 34.16
C GLU A 3 -4.93 -16.94 32.65
N GLU A 4 -5.91 -17.35 31.89
CA GLU A 4 -5.93 -17.31 30.44
C GLU A 4 -5.83 -15.86 29.89
N LYS A 5 -6.52 -14.90 30.54
CA LYS A 5 -6.39 -13.47 30.22
C LYS A 5 -5.00 -12.90 30.49
N LYS A 6 -4.29 -13.39 31.52
CA LYS A 6 -2.93 -12.96 31.85
C LYS A 6 -1.91 -13.45 30.83
N ASP A 7 -2.10 -14.66 30.31
CA ASP A 7 -1.20 -15.25 29.32
C ASP A 7 -1.36 -14.54 27.96
N TYR A 8 -2.60 -14.27 27.54
CA TYR A 8 -2.89 -13.52 26.32
C TYR A 8 -2.29 -12.10 26.32
N THR A 9 -2.39 -11.40 27.44
CA THR A 9 -1.78 -10.06 27.58
C THR A 9 -0.25 -10.08 27.58
N GLN A 10 0.36 -11.16 28.08
CA GLN A 10 1.81 -11.32 28.03
C GLN A 10 2.31 -11.63 26.62
N ILE A 11 1.59 -12.44 25.86
CA ILE A 11 1.88 -12.75 24.44
C ILE A 11 1.81 -11.47 23.61
N LEU A 12 0.76 -10.67 23.78
CA LEU A 12 0.60 -9.38 23.08
C LEU A 12 1.73 -8.38 23.44
N LYS A 13 2.14 -8.30 24.73
CA LYS A 13 3.27 -7.44 25.15
C LYS A 13 4.61 -7.90 24.54
N ARG A 14 4.84 -9.20 24.39
CA ARG A 14 6.04 -9.76 23.74
C ARG A 14 6.05 -9.49 22.24
N ALA A 15 4.91 -9.63 21.57
CA ALA A 15 4.75 -9.31 20.14
C ALA A 15 4.99 -7.80 19.86
N ARG A 16 4.38 -6.91 20.68
CA ARG A 16 4.61 -5.45 20.60
C ARG A 16 6.09 -5.07 20.79
N ARG A 17 6.80 -5.73 21.71
CA ARG A 17 8.24 -5.47 21.93
C ARG A 17 9.11 -5.92 20.76
N ARG A 18 8.76 -7.03 20.08
CA ARG A 18 9.50 -7.52 18.90
C ARG A 18 9.30 -6.58 17.71
N ARG A 19 8.07 -6.11 17.45
CA ARG A 19 7.77 -5.17 16.37
C ARG A 19 8.38 -3.78 16.57
N LYS A 20 8.36 -3.25 17.81
CA LYS A 20 9.06 -1.99 18.13
C LYS A 20 10.58 -2.12 17.90
N ARG A 21 11.19 -3.25 18.25
CA ARG A 21 12.62 -3.50 17.97
C ARG A 21 12.93 -3.61 16.48
N ALA A 22 12.05 -4.22 15.68
CA ALA A 22 12.22 -4.31 14.22
C ALA A 22 12.14 -2.93 13.56
N ARG A 23 11.15 -2.09 13.93
CA ARG A 23 11.05 -0.69 13.46
C ARG A 23 12.26 0.14 13.92
N TYR A 24 12.71 -0.02 15.14
CA TYR A 24 13.89 0.70 15.65
C TYR A 24 15.19 0.33 14.91
N LEU A 25 15.34 -0.95 14.53
CA LEU A 25 16.46 -1.41 13.71
C LEU A 25 16.40 -0.83 12.29
N HIS A 26 15.21 -0.68 11.71
CA HIS A 26 15.02 -0.07 10.38
C HIS A 26 15.39 1.43 10.41
N TYR A 27 14.90 2.19 11.40
CA TYR A 27 15.26 3.61 11.57
C TYR A 27 16.73 3.80 11.98
N ALA A 28 17.30 2.89 12.76
CA ALA A 28 18.74 2.92 13.10
C ALA A 28 19.61 2.70 11.83
N GLY A 29 19.19 1.81 10.90
CA GLY A 29 19.87 1.61 9.62
C GLY A 29 19.84 2.85 8.72
N ILE A 30 18.69 3.51 8.62
CA ILE A 30 18.54 4.77 7.85
C ILE A 30 19.36 5.89 8.49
N GLY A 31 19.35 6.01 9.81
CA GLY A 31 20.14 7.00 10.56
C GLY A 31 21.66 6.85 10.36
N THR A 32 22.16 5.61 10.28
CA THR A 32 23.60 5.37 10.04
C THR A 32 24.01 5.72 8.61
N VAL A 33 23.15 5.45 7.61
CA VAL A 33 23.42 5.84 6.21
C VAL A 33 23.45 7.36 6.06
N LEU A 34 22.47 8.08 6.67
CA LEU A 34 22.44 9.54 6.68
C LEU A 34 23.68 10.14 7.38
N LEU A 35 24.10 9.57 8.52
CA LEU A 35 25.30 10.01 9.22
C LEU A 35 26.56 9.83 8.38
N LEU A 36 26.68 8.72 7.66
CA LEU A 36 27.81 8.46 6.77
C LEU A 36 27.83 9.42 5.58
N LEU A 37 26.67 9.77 5.01
CA LEU A 37 26.57 10.78 3.94
C LEU A 37 26.99 12.15 4.43
N VAL A 38 26.56 12.59 5.63
CA VAL A 38 26.98 13.87 6.24
C VAL A 38 28.47 13.87 6.51
N LEU A 39 29.06 12.77 7.00
CA LEU A 39 30.50 12.65 7.19
C LEU A 39 31.28 12.68 5.88
N CYS A 40 30.77 12.08 4.81
CA CYS A 40 31.37 12.13 3.48
C CYS A 40 31.39 13.58 2.94
N VAL A 41 30.27 14.31 3.05
CA VAL A 41 30.18 15.72 2.63
C VAL A 41 31.14 16.59 3.46
N PHE A 42 31.20 16.36 4.77
CA PHE A 42 32.14 17.10 5.67
C PHE A 42 33.61 16.78 5.34
N PHE A 43 33.92 15.54 4.96
CA PHE A 43 35.29 15.15 4.61
C PHE A 43 35.73 15.72 3.25
N VAL A 44 34.80 15.80 2.28
CA VAL A 44 35.03 16.47 0.99
C VAL A 44 35.23 17.95 1.20
N TRP A 45 34.44 18.58 2.08
CA TRP A 45 34.59 20.02 2.42
C TRP A 45 35.92 20.35 3.12
N LYS A 46 36.42 19.43 3.99
CA LYS A 46 37.68 19.59 4.72
C LYS A 46 38.93 19.35 3.87
N LYS A 47 38.82 18.60 2.75
CA LYS A 47 39.96 18.28 1.86
C LYS A 47 40.19 19.25 0.68
N GLY A 48 39.50 20.36 0.62
CA GLY A 48 39.78 21.40 -0.38
C GLY A 48 38.63 21.61 -1.35
N GLY A 49 38.11 22.81 -1.27
CA GLY A 49 37.03 23.43 -1.95
C GLY A 49 36.71 23.00 -3.36
N PHE A 50 35.45 23.16 -3.66
CA PHE A 50 34.94 23.14 -5.03
C PHE A 50 35.71 24.11 -5.90
N PRO A 51 36.07 23.77 -7.14
CA PRO A 51 36.71 24.70 -8.05
C PRO A 51 35.76 25.87 -8.32
N ALA A 52 36.24 27.09 -7.99
CA ALA A 52 35.54 28.32 -8.29
C ALA A 52 35.46 28.50 -9.81
N LEU A 53 34.26 28.62 -10.34
CA LEU A 53 34.00 29.06 -11.70
C LEU A 53 34.37 30.55 -11.77
N SER A 54 35.57 30.83 -12.34
CA SER A 54 36.04 32.18 -12.67
C SER A 54 35.23 32.69 -13.87
N GLY A 55 34.29 33.58 -13.62
CA GLY A 55 33.61 34.39 -14.63
C GLY A 55 34.21 35.79 -14.67
N ASN A 56 34.75 36.14 -15.81
CA ASN A 56 35.45 37.36 -16.18
C ASN A 56 34.62 38.64 -15.97
N ALA A 57 35.11 39.58 -15.19
CA ALA A 57 34.51 40.90 -15.00
C ALA A 57 34.85 41.80 -16.18
N GLY A 58 33.88 42.14 -17.01
CA GLY A 58 33.92 43.19 -18.00
C GLY A 58 33.17 44.42 -17.52
N ASN A 59 33.92 45.49 -17.36
CA ASN A 59 33.54 46.82 -16.89
C ASN A 59 32.70 47.57 -17.96
N VAL A 60 31.50 48.06 -17.63
CA VAL A 60 30.83 49.13 -18.41
C VAL A 60 30.13 50.13 -17.51
N MET A 61 30.35 51.40 -17.82
CA MET A 61 30.02 52.62 -17.10
C MET A 61 28.51 52.93 -17.00
N ILE A 62 28.26 53.70 -15.97
CA ILE A 62 27.08 54.41 -15.48
C ILE A 62 26.37 55.26 -16.57
N ALA A 63 25.05 55.17 -16.63
CA ALA A 63 24.15 56.27 -17.04
C ALA A 63 22.91 56.27 -16.19
N THR A 64 22.66 57.39 -15.52
CA THR A 64 21.52 57.79 -14.67
C THR A 64 20.24 57.95 -15.46
N GLY A 65 19.10 57.49 -14.89
CA GLY A 65 17.77 57.89 -15.34
C GLY A 65 16.61 57.06 -14.80
N SER A 66 16.03 57.54 -13.69
CA SER A 66 14.60 57.54 -13.29
C SER A 66 13.67 56.33 -13.55
N ASN A 67 13.06 55.91 -12.40
CA ASN A 67 11.69 55.35 -12.27
C ASN A 67 11.31 54.10 -13.08
N ALA A 68 11.31 52.99 -12.41
CA ALA A 68 10.33 51.88 -12.63
C ALA A 68 10.20 51.06 -11.37
N GLU A 69 8.96 50.63 -11.12
CA GLU A 69 8.46 49.81 -10.04
C GLU A 69 9.32 48.58 -9.76
N ALA A 70 9.50 48.31 -8.46
CA ALA A 70 10.13 47.07 -7.98
C ALA A 70 9.23 45.89 -8.22
N GLU A 71 9.45 45.15 -9.32
CA GLU A 71 9.03 43.77 -9.44
C GLU A 71 9.93 42.92 -8.56
N ASN A 72 9.31 42.15 -7.67
CA ASN A 72 9.98 41.29 -6.71
C ASN A 72 10.43 39.99 -7.40
N PRO A 73 11.74 39.72 -7.59
CA PRO A 73 12.22 38.53 -8.30
C PRO A 73 12.07 37.23 -7.52
N ASP A 74 11.64 37.29 -6.23
CA ASP A 74 11.52 36.11 -5.38
C ASP A 74 10.27 35.25 -5.66
N SER A 75 9.30 35.73 -6.46
CA SER A 75 8.07 35.01 -6.72
C SER A 75 8.14 33.97 -7.86
N GLU A 76 9.00 34.18 -8.85
CA GLU A 76 9.17 33.24 -9.98
C GLU A 76 10.03 32.04 -9.61
N GLU A 77 11.10 32.26 -8.82
CA GLU A 77 11.97 31.17 -8.38
C GLU A 77 11.29 30.24 -7.37
N ALA A 78 10.47 30.78 -6.47
CA ALA A 78 9.64 29.98 -5.55
C ALA A 78 8.54 29.19 -6.28
N ALA A 79 7.94 29.74 -7.34
CA ALA A 79 6.95 29.04 -8.17
C ALA A 79 7.60 27.94 -9.00
N ALA A 80 8.79 28.14 -9.53
CA ALA A 80 9.53 27.13 -10.29
C ALA A 80 9.94 25.94 -9.40
N LEU A 81 10.41 26.20 -8.17
CA LEU A 81 10.77 25.16 -7.20
C LEU A 81 9.57 24.35 -6.73
N SER A 82 8.39 24.96 -6.60
CA SER A 82 7.17 24.24 -6.23
C SER A 82 6.68 23.32 -7.36
N VAL A 83 6.75 23.74 -8.60
CA VAL A 83 6.37 22.96 -9.78
C VAL A 83 7.31 21.76 -9.98
N GLU A 84 8.62 21.94 -9.75
CA GLU A 84 9.58 20.84 -9.82
C GLU A 84 9.39 19.83 -8.68
N ALA A 85 9.05 20.28 -7.47
CA ALA A 85 8.76 19.40 -6.34
C ALA A 85 7.47 18.58 -6.57
N GLU A 86 6.40 19.19 -7.06
CA GLU A 86 5.16 18.48 -7.41
C GLU A 86 5.36 17.48 -8.55
N ALA A 87 6.16 17.83 -9.56
CA ALA A 87 6.47 16.91 -10.67
C ALA A 87 7.31 15.71 -10.21
N GLN A 88 8.21 15.88 -9.23
CA GLN A 88 8.97 14.79 -8.65
C GLN A 88 8.10 13.86 -7.79
N ASP A 89 7.16 14.39 -7.02
CA ASP A 89 6.26 13.61 -6.17
C ASP A 89 5.31 12.73 -7.01
N VAL A 90 4.76 13.28 -8.09
CA VAL A 90 3.93 12.54 -9.06
C VAL A 90 4.71 11.41 -9.72
N HIS A 91 5.97 11.64 -10.08
CA HIS A 91 6.79 10.63 -10.74
C HIS A 91 7.19 9.49 -9.78
N VAL A 92 7.38 9.79 -8.50
CA VAL A 92 7.63 8.78 -7.46
C VAL A 92 6.40 7.91 -7.24
N GLU A 93 5.21 8.49 -7.15
CA GLU A 93 3.96 7.74 -6.98
C GLU A 93 3.67 6.81 -8.16
N GLU A 94 3.90 7.26 -9.41
CA GLU A 94 3.76 6.43 -10.60
C GLU A 94 4.74 5.25 -10.59
N ALA A 95 5.98 5.48 -10.20
CA ALA A 95 6.99 4.43 -10.10
C ALA A 95 6.63 3.39 -9.02
N GLU A 96 6.08 3.82 -7.89
CA GLU A 96 5.60 2.93 -6.83
C GLU A 96 4.39 2.10 -7.29
N LYS A 97 3.43 2.69 -8.01
CA LYS A 97 2.30 1.97 -8.62
C LYS A 97 2.78 0.93 -9.63
N GLN A 98 3.75 1.31 -10.47
CA GLN A 98 4.34 0.39 -11.43
C GLN A 98 5.02 -0.79 -10.72
N ALA A 99 5.74 -0.56 -9.64
CA ALA A 99 6.38 -1.61 -8.85
C ALA A 99 5.37 -2.61 -8.27
N VAL A 100 4.18 -2.16 -7.86
CA VAL A 100 3.09 -3.04 -7.42
C VAL A 100 2.62 -3.93 -8.57
N VAL A 101 2.38 -3.37 -9.76
CA VAL A 101 1.94 -4.13 -10.95
C VAL A 101 3.03 -5.12 -11.39
N ASP A 102 4.30 -4.73 -11.34
CA ASP A 102 5.45 -5.55 -11.72
C ASP A 102 5.76 -6.66 -10.73
N SER A 103 5.19 -6.61 -9.53
CA SER A 103 5.31 -7.71 -8.54
C SER A 103 4.59 -8.99 -8.98
N TYR A 104 3.60 -8.88 -9.88
CA TYR A 104 2.91 -10.03 -10.49
C TYR A 104 3.69 -10.52 -11.73
N GLN A 105 3.88 -11.83 -11.86
CA GLN A 105 4.51 -12.44 -13.04
C GLN A 105 3.51 -12.52 -14.19
N ASN A 106 2.34 -13.10 -13.93
CA ASN A 106 1.24 -13.25 -14.88
C ASN A 106 -0.04 -12.62 -14.32
N LEU A 107 -0.08 -11.29 -14.32
CA LEU A 107 -1.21 -10.54 -13.79
C LEU A 107 -2.50 -10.84 -14.55
N GLY A 108 -3.50 -11.31 -13.83
CA GLY A 108 -4.91 -11.31 -14.22
C GLY A 108 -5.65 -10.18 -13.51
N LEU A 109 -6.51 -9.45 -14.25
CA LEU A 109 -7.37 -8.41 -13.70
C LEU A 109 -8.83 -8.76 -14.02
N VAL A 110 -9.66 -8.87 -12.98
CA VAL A 110 -11.06 -9.32 -13.10
C VAL A 110 -11.93 -8.23 -13.70
N GLN A 111 -12.73 -8.60 -14.71
CA GLN A 111 -13.64 -7.73 -15.43
C GLN A 111 -15.08 -8.27 -15.34
N VAL A 112 -15.75 -7.99 -14.21
CA VAL A 112 -17.12 -8.39 -13.94
C VAL A 112 -17.92 -7.23 -13.37
N SER A 113 -19.24 -7.32 -13.43
CA SER A 113 -20.12 -6.46 -12.62
C SER A 113 -20.42 -7.18 -11.32
N GLY A 114 -19.82 -6.71 -10.21
CA GLY A 114 -19.94 -7.33 -8.90
C GLY A 114 -18.74 -8.19 -8.52
N TYR A 115 -18.86 -9.50 -8.47
CA TYR A 115 -17.79 -10.40 -8.07
C TYR A 115 -17.70 -11.68 -8.92
N LEU A 116 -16.51 -12.26 -8.99
CA LEU A 116 -16.20 -13.55 -9.61
C LEU A 116 -15.91 -14.57 -8.49
N ASN A 117 -16.54 -15.74 -8.54
CA ASN A 117 -16.27 -16.81 -7.58
C ASN A 117 -14.93 -17.49 -7.89
N VAL A 118 -14.13 -17.69 -6.85
CA VAL A 118 -12.96 -18.58 -6.87
C VAL A 118 -13.41 -19.96 -6.41
N ARG A 119 -13.11 -21.00 -7.21
CA ARG A 119 -13.54 -22.37 -6.97
C ARG A 119 -12.36 -23.28 -6.64
N GLU A 120 -12.64 -24.31 -5.88
CA GLU A 120 -11.64 -25.33 -5.50
C GLU A 120 -11.17 -26.17 -6.69
N THR A 121 -12.07 -26.42 -7.65
CA THR A 121 -11.81 -27.21 -8.87
C THR A 121 -12.32 -26.48 -10.11
N PRO A 122 -11.74 -26.76 -11.30
CA PRO A 122 -12.22 -26.18 -12.55
C PRO A 122 -13.59 -26.76 -12.88
N GLY A 123 -14.63 -25.88 -12.95
CA GLY A 123 -16.00 -26.28 -13.22
C GLY A 123 -17.02 -25.44 -12.46
N ALA A 124 -18.22 -25.30 -12.99
CA ALA A 124 -19.30 -24.52 -12.38
C ALA A 124 -19.86 -25.15 -11.09
N ASP A 125 -19.64 -26.43 -10.88
CA ASP A 125 -20.04 -27.26 -9.73
C ASP A 125 -18.96 -27.34 -8.63
N GLY A 126 -17.74 -26.83 -8.88
CA GLY A 126 -16.68 -26.76 -7.87
C GLY A 126 -17.10 -25.91 -6.67
N ASN A 127 -16.68 -26.31 -5.46
CA ASN A 127 -16.93 -25.56 -4.23
C ASN A 127 -16.39 -24.13 -4.35
N ILE A 128 -17.17 -23.14 -3.92
CA ILE A 128 -16.72 -21.75 -3.87
C ILE A 128 -15.90 -21.55 -2.60
N ILE A 129 -14.63 -21.14 -2.76
CA ILE A 129 -13.67 -20.94 -1.66
C ILE A 129 -13.31 -19.46 -1.44
N GLY A 130 -13.65 -18.59 -2.40
CA GLY A 130 -13.39 -17.17 -2.32
C GLY A 130 -14.13 -16.38 -3.38
N LYS A 131 -13.95 -15.05 -3.33
CA LYS A 131 -14.54 -14.09 -4.27
C LYS A 131 -13.50 -13.05 -4.66
N LEU A 132 -13.51 -12.69 -5.94
CA LEU A 132 -12.77 -11.55 -6.52
C LEU A 132 -13.78 -10.48 -6.91
N GLU A 133 -13.61 -9.29 -6.43
CA GLU A 133 -14.41 -8.12 -6.83
C GLU A 133 -13.98 -7.62 -8.22
N GLN A 134 -14.76 -6.74 -8.80
CA GLN A 134 -14.38 -6.04 -10.03
C GLN A 134 -13.02 -5.37 -9.88
N ASN A 135 -12.17 -5.49 -10.88
CA ASN A 135 -10.80 -4.93 -10.93
C ASN A 135 -9.84 -5.47 -9.84
N SER A 136 -10.21 -6.57 -9.17
CA SER A 136 -9.27 -7.30 -8.31
C SER A 136 -8.23 -8.03 -9.14
N ALA A 137 -7.02 -8.12 -8.58
CA ALA A 137 -5.88 -8.79 -9.19
C ALA A 137 -5.75 -10.25 -8.74
N CYS A 138 -5.18 -11.07 -9.61
CA CYS A 138 -4.72 -12.41 -9.30
C CYS A 138 -3.43 -12.71 -10.07
N GLU A 139 -2.63 -13.62 -9.53
CA GLU A 139 -1.53 -14.27 -10.27
C GLU A 139 -2.10 -15.48 -11.01
N ILE A 140 -1.96 -15.54 -12.34
CA ILE A 140 -2.37 -16.67 -13.16
C ILE A 140 -1.24 -17.69 -13.13
N LEU A 141 -1.51 -18.87 -12.55
CA LEU A 141 -0.55 -19.98 -12.42
C LEU A 141 -0.59 -20.92 -13.62
N GLY A 142 -1.73 -21.01 -14.31
CA GLY A 142 -1.95 -21.84 -15.48
C GLY A 142 -3.39 -21.74 -16.00
N THR A 143 -3.64 -22.37 -17.16
CA THR A 143 -4.96 -22.36 -17.78
C THR A 143 -5.37 -23.79 -18.16
N GLU A 144 -6.60 -24.19 -17.79
CA GLU A 144 -7.21 -25.48 -18.08
C GLU A 144 -8.55 -25.26 -18.82
N GLY A 145 -8.52 -25.27 -20.15
CA GLY A 145 -9.70 -24.97 -20.96
C GLY A 145 -10.22 -23.55 -20.70
N ASP A 146 -11.46 -23.44 -20.21
CA ASP A 146 -12.12 -22.16 -19.89
C ASP A 146 -11.81 -21.66 -18.47
N TRP A 147 -10.89 -22.31 -17.74
CA TRP A 147 -10.58 -22.01 -16.35
C TRP A 147 -9.11 -21.62 -16.18
N ASP A 148 -8.88 -20.54 -15.47
CA ASP A 148 -7.56 -20.14 -15.02
C ASP A 148 -7.33 -20.59 -13.57
N HIS A 149 -6.24 -21.34 -13.35
CA HIS A 149 -5.71 -21.63 -12.02
C HIS A 149 -5.00 -20.37 -11.51
N ILE A 150 -5.42 -19.86 -10.38
CA ILE A 150 -4.93 -18.56 -9.87
C ILE A 150 -4.52 -18.62 -8.41
N SER A 151 -3.66 -17.68 -8.02
CA SER A 151 -3.40 -17.32 -6.62
C SER A 151 -3.80 -15.85 -6.39
N SER A 152 -4.57 -15.58 -5.34
CA SER A 152 -4.99 -14.22 -4.97
C SER A 152 -5.46 -14.16 -3.53
N GLY A 153 -5.04 -13.17 -2.74
CA GLY A 153 -5.48 -12.96 -1.35
C GLY A 153 -5.21 -14.16 -0.42
N GLY A 154 -4.16 -14.95 -0.71
CA GLY A 154 -3.85 -16.18 0.01
C GLY A 154 -4.83 -17.33 -0.27
N ILE A 155 -5.56 -17.27 -1.39
CA ILE A 155 -6.39 -18.32 -1.94
C ILE A 155 -5.76 -18.83 -3.22
N GLU A 156 -5.72 -20.14 -3.39
CA GLU A 156 -5.37 -20.81 -4.65
C GLU A 156 -6.59 -21.57 -5.13
N GLY A 157 -6.97 -21.40 -6.41
CA GLY A 157 -8.17 -22.00 -6.96
C GLY A 157 -8.38 -21.61 -8.42
N TYR A 158 -9.61 -21.80 -8.90
CA TYR A 158 -9.97 -21.66 -10.31
C TYR A 158 -11.03 -20.57 -10.52
N ILE A 159 -10.85 -19.78 -11.58
CA ILE A 159 -11.81 -18.79 -12.06
C ILE A 159 -12.06 -18.98 -13.54
N HIS A 160 -13.23 -18.56 -14.02
CA HIS A 160 -13.55 -18.64 -15.44
C HIS A 160 -12.83 -17.52 -16.21
N ASN A 161 -11.98 -17.88 -17.18
CA ASN A 161 -11.05 -16.95 -17.84
C ASN A 161 -11.73 -15.89 -18.71
N GLN A 162 -12.97 -16.13 -19.19
CA GLN A 162 -13.73 -15.10 -19.95
C GLN A 162 -13.95 -13.78 -19.18
N TYR A 163 -13.80 -13.79 -17.86
CA TYR A 163 -13.97 -12.63 -16.99
C TYR A 163 -12.65 -12.00 -16.54
N VAL A 164 -11.54 -12.40 -17.16
CA VAL A 164 -10.21 -11.95 -16.78
C VAL A 164 -9.48 -11.42 -17.99
N ILE A 165 -8.89 -10.25 -17.87
CA ILE A 165 -7.89 -9.77 -18.83
C ILE A 165 -6.49 -10.05 -18.27
N SER A 166 -5.51 -10.26 -19.15
CA SER A 166 -4.14 -10.56 -18.79
C SER A 166 -3.13 -9.85 -19.72
N GLY A 167 -1.84 -10.04 -19.47
CA GLY A 167 -0.77 -9.44 -20.26
C GLY A 167 -0.70 -7.92 -20.15
N ASP A 168 -0.27 -7.25 -21.23
CA ASP A 168 -0.01 -5.81 -21.23
C ASP A 168 -1.28 -4.98 -20.99
N GLU A 169 -2.44 -5.45 -21.44
CA GLU A 169 -3.72 -4.78 -21.21
C GLU A 169 -4.06 -4.76 -19.71
N ALA A 170 -3.92 -5.91 -19.03
CA ALA A 170 -4.13 -6.01 -17.60
C ALA A 170 -3.17 -5.11 -16.83
N ARG A 171 -1.87 -5.14 -17.17
CA ARG A 171 -0.83 -4.32 -16.51
C ARG A 171 -1.13 -2.83 -16.65
N LYS A 172 -1.46 -2.37 -17.85
CA LYS A 172 -1.80 -0.96 -18.08
C LYS A 172 -3.03 -0.52 -17.30
N LYS A 173 -4.09 -1.35 -17.31
CA LYS A 173 -5.35 -1.04 -16.63
C LYS A 173 -5.22 -1.14 -15.11
N ALA A 174 -4.40 -2.04 -14.60
CA ALA A 174 -4.18 -2.24 -13.17
C ALA A 174 -3.59 -0.99 -12.47
N LEU A 175 -2.81 -0.17 -13.17
CA LEU A 175 -2.25 1.08 -12.61
C LEU A 175 -3.33 2.02 -12.08
N ASP A 176 -4.52 2.04 -12.71
CA ASP A 176 -5.64 2.88 -12.30
C ASP A 176 -6.30 2.40 -10.99
N TYR A 177 -6.02 1.15 -10.59
CA TYR A 177 -6.61 0.51 -9.41
C TYR A 177 -5.63 0.28 -8.28
N VAL A 178 -4.34 0.59 -8.48
CA VAL A 178 -3.37 0.62 -7.38
C VAL A 178 -3.73 1.77 -6.44
N THR A 179 -4.04 1.44 -5.21
CA THR A 179 -4.39 2.43 -4.20
C THR A 179 -3.82 2.05 -2.84
N LYS A 180 -3.87 2.97 -1.88
CA LYS A 180 -3.42 2.72 -0.51
C LYS A 180 -4.36 1.76 0.18
N MET A 181 -3.84 0.60 0.59
CA MET A 181 -4.60 -0.46 1.22
C MET A 181 -3.98 -0.89 2.54
N ALA A 182 -4.83 -1.34 3.45
CA ALA A 182 -4.47 -2.06 4.66
C ALA A 182 -4.61 -3.56 4.40
N ILE A 183 -3.50 -4.29 4.49
CA ILE A 183 -3.43 -5.75 4.29
C ILE A 183 -3.39 -6.41 5.66
N VAL A 184 -4.35 -7.31 5.93
CA VAL A 184 -4.50 -7.98 7.22
C VAL A 184 -3.44 -9.08 7.39
N GLU A 185 -2.64 -9.00 8.47
CA GLU A 185 -1.54 -9.95 8.76
C GLU A 185 -1.91 -11.05 9.77
N THR A 186 -3.07 -10.96 10.40
CA THR A 186 -3.53 -11.91 11.42
C THR A 186 -4.68 -12.76 10.90
N GLU A 187 -4.87 -13.97 11.44
CA GLU A 187 -5.95 -14.87 11.03
C GLU A 187 -7.33 -14.22 11.11
N LYS A 188 -7.57 -13.46 12.18
CA LYS A 188 -8.82 -12.71 12.40
C LYS A 188 -8.52 -11.37 13.04
N LEU A 189 -9.10 -10.31 12.50
CA LEU A 189 -9.01 -8.95 13.00
C LEU A 189 -10.42 -8.37 13.15
N ASN A 190 -10.75 -7.87 14.33
CA ASN A 190 -12.04 -7.24 14.56
C ASN A 190 -12.10 -5.88 13.83
N ILE A 191 -13.18 -5.68 13.07
CA ILE A 191 -13.59 -4.38 12.54
C ILE A 191 -14.48 -3.74 13.59
N ARG A 192 -14.26 -2.47 13.90
CA ARG A 192 -14.92 -1.73 14.96
C ARG A 192 -15.60 -0.49 14.45
N GLN A 193 -16.70 -0.12 15.08
CA GLN A 193 -17.44 1.10 14.74
C GLN A 193 -16.64 2.37 15.10
N GLU A 194 -15.87 2.31 16.18
CA GLU A 194 -15.03 3.41 16.69
C GLU A 194 -13.61 2.93 16.99
N PRO A 195 -12.58 3.80 16.95
CA PRO A 195 -11.18 3.42 17.18
C PRO A 195 -10.85 3.19 18.66
N VAL A 196 -11.62 2.32 19.32
CA VAL A 196 -11.47 1.96 20.74
C VAL A 196 -11.55 0.45 20.95
N LEU A 197 -10.86 -0.05 21.98
CA LEU A 197 -10.83 -1.48 22.34
C LEU A 197 -12.01 -1.84 23.27
N ASP A 198 -13.21 -1.79 22.74
CA ASP A 198 -14.44 -2.23 23.42
C ASP A 198 -15.03 -3.45 22.70
N PRO A 199 -15.32 -4.57 23.39
CA PRO A 199 -16.00 -5.73 22.80
C PRO A 199 -17.37 -5.39 22.17
N ALA A 200 -18.13 -4.47 22.76
CA ALA A 200 -19.45 -4.05 22.27
C ALA A 200 -19.37 -3.24 20.95
N ASN A 201 -18.18 -2.78 20.58
CA ASN A 201 -17.92 -1.95 19.42
C ASN A 201 -17.47 -2.76 18.17
N VAL A 202 -17.54 -4.10 18.21
CA VAL A 202 -17.18 -4.95 17.07
C VAL A 202 -18.36 -5.06 16.12
N VAL A 203 -18.17 -4.64 14.88
CA VAL A 203 -19.21 -4.68 13.82
C VAL A 203 -18.91 -5.72 12.74
N GLY A 204 -17.70 -6.30 12.72
CA GLY A 204 -17.30 -7.30 11.76
C GLY A 204 -15.93 -7.91 12.07
N GLN A 205 -15.50 -8.80 11.20
CA GLN A 205 -14.17 -9.43 11.24
C GLN A 205 -13.55 -9.45 9.85
N ALA A 206 -12.27 -9.09 9.79
CA ALA A 206 -11.41 -9.25 8.63
C ALA A 206 -10.55 -10.51 8.80
N LEU A 207 -10.29 -11.22 7.71
CA LEU A 207 -9.48 -12.42 7.67
C LEU A 207 -8.07 -12.12 7.13
N ALA A 208 -7.13 -13.06 7.35
CA ALA A 208 -5.78 -12.94 6.86
C ALA A 208 -5.71 -12.71 5.35
N ASN A 209 -4.85 -11.81 4.92
CA ASN A 209 -4.61 -11.36 3.55
C ASN A 209 -5.74 -10.55 2.91
N GLU A 210 -6.88 -10.33 3.60
CA GLU A 210 -7.88 -9.38 3.10
C GLU A 210 -7.29 -7.97 3.03
N ARG A 211 -7.72 -7.25 2.01
CA ARG A 211 -7.24 -5.89 1.69
C ARG A 211 -8.41 -4.92 1.76
N TYR A 212 -8.18 -3.80 2.41
CA TYR A 212 -9.17 -2.74 2.59
C TYR A 212 -8.59 -1.41 2.15
N VAL A 213 -9.35 -0.64 1.40
CA VAL A 213 -8.96 0.75 1.05
C VAL A 213 -8.79 1.54 2.34
N VAL A 214 -7.69 2.26 2.47
CA VAL A 214 -7.43 3.14 3.62
C VAL A 214 -8.08 4.49 3.38
N GLU A 215 -9.05 4.86 4.23
CA GLU A 215 -9.65 6.19 4.21
C GLU A 215 -8.82 7.19 5.04
N GLU A 216 -8.31 6.74 6.20
CA GLU A 216 -7.55 7.58 7.11
C GLU A 216 -6.62 6.72 8.00
N GLU A 217 -5.44 7.24 8.31
CA GLU A 217 -4.54 6.65 9.30
C GLU A 217 -4.58 7.48 10.59
N LEU A 218 -4.91 6.82 11.70
CA LEU A 218 -4.99 7.39 13.03
C LEU A 218 -3.94 6.75 13.94
N GLU A 219 -3.70 7.34 15.12
CA GLU A 219 -2.78 6.77 16.09
C GLU A 219 -3.27 5.38 16.57
N GLY A 220 -2.60 4.30 16.10
CA GLY A 220 -2.92 2.91 16.43
C GLY A 220 -4.10 2.31 15.66
N TRP A 221 -4.73 3.05 14.74
CA TRP A 221 -5.89 2.61 13.96
C TRP A 221 -5.80 2.98 12.50
N VAL A 222 -6.46 2.19 11.67
CA VAL A 222 -6.70 2.49 10.25
C VAL A 222 -8.20 2.52 10.03
N LYS A 223 -8.69 3.62 9.45
CA LYS A 223 -10.08 3.75 9.02
C LYS A 223 -10.24 3.12 7.64
N ILE A 224 -11.21 2.25 7.52
CA ILE A 224 -11.64 1.55 6.30
C ILE A 224 -13.14 1.80 6.09
N PRO A 225 -13.72 1.54 4.91
CA PRO A 225 -15.15 1.77 4.65
C PRO A 225 -16.09 1.11 5.66
N ASP A 226 -15.71 -0.07 6.18
CA ASP A 226 -16.52 -0.85 7.12
C ASP A 226 -16.30 -0.47 8.59
N GLY A 227 -15.43 0.52 8.89
CA GLY A 227 -15.12 0.96 10.26
C GLY A 227 -13.62 1.13 10.53
N TYR A 228 -13.16 0.67 11.67
CA TYR A 228 -11.79 0.83 12.13
C TYR A 228 -11.13 -0.51 12.43
N ILE A 229 -9.89 -0.68 11.99
CA ILE A 229 -9.04 -1.84 12.30
C ILE A 229 -7.76 -1.38 12.99
N SER A 230 -7.21 -2.23 13.87
CA SER A 230 -5.97 -1.88 14.58
C SER A 230 -4.78 -1.91 13.63
N ALA A 231 -4.01 -0.80 13.60
CA ALA A 231 -2.78 -0.66 12.82
C ALA A 231 -1.68 -1.67 13.21
N ASP A 232 -1.77 -2.29 14.42
CA ASP A 232 -0.80 -3.29 14.89
C ASP A 232 -0.85 -4.62 14.10
N TYR A 233 -1.94 -4.86 13.35
CA TYR A 233 -2.21 -6.14 12.68
C TYR A 233 -2.39 -6.01 11.17
N VAL A 234 -2.01 -4.88 10.61
CA VAL A 234 -2.07 -4.63 9.17
C VAL A 234 -0.78 -4.01 8.66
N THR A 235 -0.46 -4.27 7.39
CA THR A 235 0.52 -3.50 6.64
C THR A 235 -0.22 -2.52 5.75
N VAL A 236 0.12 -1.23 5.83
CA VAL A 236 -0.45 -0.18 4.97
C VAL A 236 0.54 0.16 3.88
N GLY A 237 0.09 0.17 2.63
CA GLY A 237 0.89 0.49 1.46
C GLY A 237 0.08 0.48 0.17
N LEU A 238 0.70 0.84 -0.95
CA LEU A 238 0.09 0.73 -2.26
C LEU A 238 -0.08 -0.75 -2.62
N ALA A 239 -1.27 -1.13 -3.07
CA ALA A 239 -1.60 -2.49 -3.48
C ALA A 239 -2.78 -2.50 -4.45
N LEU A 240 -2.94 -3.62 -5.17
CA LEU A 240 -4.18 -3.98 -5.87
C LEU A 240 -5.08 -4.75 -4.91
N ASN A 241 -6.41 -4.63 -5.07
CA ASN A 241 -7.34 -5.50 -4.36
C ASN A 241 -7.17 -6.94 -4.83
N GLU A 242 -7.37 -7.90 -3.93
CA GLU A 242 -7.27 -9.34 -4.21
C GLU A 242 -8.48 -10.09 -3.66
N ALA A 243 -8.49 -11.42 -3.85
CA ALA A 243 -9.57 -12.29 -3.43
C ALA A 243 -9.78 -12.25 -1.90
N ARG A 244 -11.05 -12.33 -1.51
CA ARG A 244 -11.46 -12.53 -0.12
C ARG A 244 -11.90 -13.98 0.10
N LYS A 245 -11.42 -14.59 1.18
CA LYS A 245 -11.86 -15.93 1.61
C LYS A 245 -13.34 -15.91 2.00
N LEU A 246 -14.06 -16.97 1.65
CA LEU A 246 -15.37 -17.21 2.25
C LEU A 246 -15.17 -17.85 3.62
N ASP A 247 -15.73 -17.24 4.67
CA ASP A 247 -15.85 -17.91 5.97
C ASP A 247 -17.02 -18.94 5.91
N LEU A 248 -16.69 -20.15 5.47
CA LEU A 248 -17.65 -21.24 5.34
C LEU A 248 -18.33 -21.58 6.68
N LYS A 249 -17.70 -21.26 7.84
CA LYS A 249 -18.31 -21.46 9.16
C LYS A 249 -19.37 -20.41 9.45
N ALA A 250 -19.14 -19.15 9.10
CA ALA A 250 -20.15 -18.10 9.23
C ALA A 250 -21.35 -18.34 8.30
N MET A 251 -21.10 -18.85 7.08
CA MET A 251 -22.19 -19.20 6.16
C MET A 251 -23.00 -20.40 6.64
N ALA A 252 -22.40 -21.42 7.25
CA ALA A 252 -23.09 -22.57 7.80
C ALA A 252 -23.98 -22.22 8.98
N LEU A 253 -23.56 -21.28 9.85
CA LEU A 253 -24.37 -20.82 11.00
C LEU A 253 -25.60 -20.05 10.53
N ASN A 254 -25.49 -19.21 9.51
CA ASN A 254 -26.64 -18.45 8.96
C ASN A 254 -27.68 -19.35 8.22
N GLN A 255 -27.34 -20.61 7.89
CA GLN A 255 -28.21 -21.52 7.21
C GLN A 255 -29.16 -22.30 8.19
N TYR A 256 -28.84 -22.26 9.49
CA TYR A 256 -29.63 -22.91 10.55
C TYR A 256 -30.56 -21.94 11.32
N ASP A 257 -30.47 -20.64 11.08
CA ASP A 257 -31.25 -19.58 11.76
C ASP A 257 -32.43 -19.04 10.90
N ASN A 258 -32.80 -19.72 9.81
CA ASN A 258 -33.98 -19.39 8.96
C ASN A 258 -35.01 -20.51 8.96
#